data_c5d0ca0b2834e67dce30c261ff05df3f
#
_entry.id   c5d0ca0b2834e67dce30c261ff05df3f
#
_cell.length_a   1.000
_cell.length_b   1.000
_cell.length_c   1.000
_cell.angle_alpha   90.00
_cell.angle_beta   90.00
_cell.angle_gamma   90.00
#
_symmetry.space_group_name_H-M   'P 1'
#
loop_
_entity.id
_entity.type
_entity.pdbx_description
1 polymer ?
#
loop_
_entity_poly.entity_id
_entity_poly.type
_entity_poly.pdbx_seq_one_letter_code
_entity_poly.pdbx_strand_id
1 'polypeptide(L)'
;MKNKIISNIAKNLMKFQPLKITIIDDGHDYFSQDMLRIAKASGIRNITRLYKINSKILEDLLKDPQDIIILDIKGIVEDNSAKDGFDIAKILSEQTSSYVVITSAHQYKLRNRITICDYIIDDRLLTPVDFVSEMNFIINDMFERKKKFYSKIVFKIGFKILKKSLIAA
;
A
#
# COMPACT_ATOMS: atom_id res chain seq x y z
N MET A 1 -6.88 27.06 11.54
CA MET A 1 -6.33 27.50 10.25
C MET A 1 -5.03 26.76 9.84
N LYS A 2 -4.00 26.66 10.68
CA LYS A 2 -2.71 25.98 10.36
C LYS A 2 -2.85 24.52 9.89
N ASN A 3 -3.75 23.73 10.48
CA ASN A 3 -3.92 22.30 10.09
C ASN A 3 -4.49 22.12 8.67
N LYS A 4 -5.28 23.08 8.19
CA LYS A 4 -5.86 23.04 6.84
C LYS A 4 -4.82 23.36 5.77
N ILE A 5 -3.87 24.24 6.10
CA ILE A 5 -2.74 24.62 5.20
C ILE A 5 -1.77 23.45 5.06
N ILE A 6 -1.36 22.81 6.15
CA ILE A 6 -0.45 21.65 6.14
C ILE A 6 -1.11 20.47 5.40
N SER A 7 -2.41 20.23 5.60
CA SER A 7 -3.18 19.21 4.89
C SER A 7 -3.21 19.47 3.37
N ASN A 8 -3.39 20.72 2.95
CA ASN A 8 -3.42 21.07 1.53
C ASN A 8 -2.04 21.02 0.87
N ILE A 9 -0.98 21.41 1.58
CA ILE A 9 0.40 21.29 1.10
C ILE A 9 0.77 19.82 0.95
N ALA A 10 0.48 18.97 1.94
CA ALA A 10 0.73 17.54 1.85
C ALA A 10 -0.06 16.88 0.70
N LYS A 11 -1.35 17.22 0.54
CA LYS A 11 -2.16 16.76 -0.61
C LYS A 11 -1.59 17.20 -1.95
N ASN A 12 -1.08 18.42 -2.04
CA ASN A 12 -0.52 18.93 -3.30
C ASN A 12 0.84 18.30 -3.60
N LEU A 13 1.72 18.16 -2.62
CA LEU A 13 3.02 17.48 -2.80
C LEU A 13 2.85 16.02 -3.21
N MET A 14 1.87 15.32 -2.66
CA MET A 14 1.57 13.92 -3.02
C MET A 14 0.90 13.75 -4.38
N LYS A 15 0.22 14.80 -4.91
CA LYS A 15 -0.37 14.78 -6.26
C LYS A 15 0.66 14.89 -7.39
N PHE A 16 1.88 15.35 -7.11
CA PHE A 16 2.88 15.61 -8.14
C PHE A 16 3.79 14.42 -8.46
N GLN A 17 3.85 13.39 -7.60
CA GLN A 17 4.57 12.17 -7.93
C GLN A 17 3.57 11.04 -8.22
N PRO A 18 3.70 10.34 -9.35
CA PRO A 18 2.86 9.18 -9.62
C PRO A 18 3.15 8.11 -8.57
N LEU A 19 2.08 7.64 -7.90
CA LEU A 19 2.18 6.56 -6.92
C LEU A 19 2.83 5.33 -7.56
N LYS A 20 3.77 4.73 -6.87
CA LYS A 20 4.38 3.45 -7.25
C LYS A 20 3.50 2.32 -6.72
N ILE A 21 2.88 1.57 -7.61
CA ILE A 21 1.97 0.46 -7.28
C ILE A 21 2.53 -0.82 -7.87
N THR A 22 2.71 -1.84 -7.04
CA THR A 22 3.13 -3.16 -7.50
C THR A 22 2.06 -4.19 -7.17
N ILE A 23 1.66 -4.98 -8.18
CA ILE A 23 0.74 -6.11 -8.03
C ILE A 23 1.56 -7.38 -8.21
N ILE A 24 1.47 -8.31 -7.25
CA ILE A 24 2.15 -9.61 -7.28
C ILE A 24 1.06 -10.69 -7.25
N ASP A 25 0.85 -11.33 -8.40
CA ASP A 25 -0.24 -12.30 -8.59
C ASP A 25 0.14 -13.26 -9.72
N ASP A 26 0.15 -14.57 -9.46
CA ASP A 26 0.49 -15.60 -10.44
C ASP A 26 -0.65 -15.98 -11.38
N GLY A 27 -1.88 -15.54 -11.07
CA GLY A 27 -3.07 -15.76 -11.91
C GLY A 27 -3.07 -14.85 -13.13
N HIS A 28 -3.25 -15.41 -14.32
CA HIS A 28 -3.30 -14.62 -15.56
C HIS A 28 -4.56 -13.79 -15.71
N ASP A 29 -5.67 -14.21 -15.10
CA ASP A 29 -7.01 -13.68 -15.39
C ASP A 29 -7.49 -12.66 -14.35
N TYR A 30 -7.01 -12.72 -13.11
CA TYR A 30 -7.53 -11.87 -12.03
C TYR A 30 -7.20 -10.40 -12.24
N PHE A 31 -5.94 -10.05 -12.41
CA PHE A 31 -5.52 -8.69 -12.80
C PHE A 31 -5.23 -8.64 -14.31
N SER A 32 -6.26 -8.71 -15.13
CA SER A 32 -6.12 -8.75 -16.59
C SER A 32 -5.45 -7.49 -17.16
N GLN A 33 -4.87 -7.63 -18.35
CA GLN A 33 -4.27 -6.49 -19.05
C GLN A 33 -5.28 -5.38 -19.34
N ASP A 34 -6.55 -5.75 -19.61
CA ASP A 34 -7.62 -4.78 -19.81
C ASP A 34 -7.94 -4.01 -18.53
N MET A 35 -7.96 -4.69 -17.39
CA MET A 35 -8.14 -4.06 -16.08
C MET A 35 -7.05 -3.02 -15.80
N LEU A 36 -5.78 -3.38 -16.04
CA LEU A 36 -4.65 -2.47 -15.88
C LEU A 36 -4.67 -1.32 -16.87
N ARG A 37 -5.12 -1.56 -18.12
CA ARG A 37 -5.27 -0.52 -19.14
C ARG A 37 -6.34 0.51 -18.74
N ILE A 38 -7.48 0.05 -18.22
CA ILE A 38 -8.56 0.92 -17.76
C ILE A 38 -8.13 1.71 -16.52
N ALA A 39 -7.43 1.08 -15.57
CA ALA A 39 -6.87 1.77 -14.43
C ALA A 39 -5.90 2.89 -14.84
N LYS A 40 -5.01 2.62 -15.80
CA LYS A 40 -4.10 3.64 -16.35
C LYS A 40 -4.84 4.78 -17.03
N ALA A 41 -5.88 4.48 -17.81
CA ALA A 41 -6.73 5.49 -18.45
C ALA A 41 -7.49 6.35 -17.42
N SER A 42 -7.83 5.76 -16.26
CA SER A 42 -8.48 6.45 -15.13
C SER A 42 -7.52 7.26 -14.25
N GLY A 43 -6.23 7.33 -14.60
CA GLY A 43 -5.24 8.14 -13.90
C GLY A 43 -4.32 7.38 -12.96
N ILE A 44 -4.51 6.08 -12.75
CA ILE A 44 -3.65 5.22 -11.93
C ILE A 44 -2.53 4.67 -12.82
N ARG A 45 -1.48 5.48 -13.07
CA ARG A 45 -0.58 5.26 -14.21
C ARG A 45 0.60 4.34 -13.93
N ASN A 46 1.17 4.37 -12.75
CA ASN A 46 2.42 3.68 -12.44
C ASN A 46 2.13 2.36 -11.73
N ILE A 47 1.57 1.40 -12.47
CA ILE A 47 1.28 0.05 -11.99
C ILE A 47 2.26 -0.91 -12.66
N THR A 48 3.03 -1.61 -11.84
CA THR A 48 3.88 -2.74 -12.24
C THR A 48 3.21 -4.04 -11.83
N ARG A 49 3.22 -5.04 -12.69
CA ARG A 49 2.75 -6.38 -12.37
C ARG A 49 3.92 -7.35 -12.36
N LEU A 50 3.99 -8.14 -11.31
CA LEU A 50 4.89 -9.27 -11.15
C LEU A 50 4.05 -10.54 -10.99
N TYR A 51 4.49 -11.63 -11.56
CA TYR A 51 3.80 -12.93 -11.42
C TYR A 51 4.31 -13.72 -10.22
N LYS A 52 5.55 -13.48 -9.85
CA LYS A 52 6.25 -14.20 -8.78
C LYS A 52 7.14 -13.21 -8.01
N ILE A 53 7.50 -13.63 -6.80
CA ILE A 53 8.50 -12.96 -5.97
C ILE A 53 9.54 -13.98 -5.52
N ASN A 54 10.79 -13.58 -5.55
CA ASN A 54 11.92 -14.32 -5.01
C ASN A 54 12.75 -13.42 -4.10
N SER A 55 13.79 -13.96 -3.48
CA SER A 55 14.67 -13.24 -2.55
C SER A 55 15.19 -11.92 -3.12
N LYS A 56 15.58 -11.90 -4.40
CA LYS A 56 16.10 -10.70 -5.06
C LYS A 56 15.02 -9.62 -5.21
N ILE A 57 13.84 -9.99 -5.71
CA ILE A 57 12.73 -9.08 -5.89
C ILE A 57 12.27 -8.53 -4.52
N LEU A 58 12.23 -9.38 -3.50
CA LEU A 58 11.91 -8.95 -2.14
C LEU A 58 12.93 -7.93 -1.62
N GLU A 59 14.22 -8.19 -1.81
CA GLU A 59 15.29 -7.26 -1.43
C GLU A 59 15.16 -5.91 -2.15
N ASP A 60 14.84 -5.93 -3.45
CA ASP A 60 14.62 -4.71 -4.25
C ASP A 60 13.41 -3.90 -3.73
N LEU A 61 12.31 -4.58 -3.37
CA LEU A 61 11.14 -3.93 -2.76
C LEU A 61 11.43 -3.36 -1.36
N LEU A 62 12.33 -3.98 -0.60
CA LEU A 62 12.77 -3.46 0.70
C LEU A 62 13.67 -2.23 0.55
N LYS A 63 14.52 -2.19 -0.49
CA LYS A 63 15.41 -1.04 -0.77
C LYS A 63 14.69 0.15 -1.41
N ASP A 64 13.74 -0.11 -2.31
CA ASP A 64 12.92 0.91 -2.96
C ASP A 64 11.42 0.63 -2.72
N PRO A 65 10.91 0.99 -1.52
CA PRO A 65 9.53 0.70 -1.15
C PRO A 65 8.53 1.32 -2.11
N GLN A 66 7.52 0.53 -2.45
CA GLN A 66 6.39 0.99 -3.25
C GLN A 66 5.39 1.73 -2.36
N ASP A 67 4.57 2.61 -2.94
CA ASP A 67 3.49 3.25 -2.18
C ASP A 67 2.40 2.25 -1.80
N ILE A 68 2.03 1.38 -2.75
CA ILE A 68 1.03 0.32 -2.56
C ILE A 68 1.59 -0.99 -3.13
N ILE A 69 1.47 -2.06 -2.37
CA ILE A 69 1.76 -3.42 -2.83
C ILE A 69 0.50 -4.25 -2.65
N ILE A 70 0.01 -4.83 -3.76
CA ILE A 70 -1.12 -5.77 -3.77
C ILE A 70 -0.53 -7.15 -4.06
N LEU A 71 -0.81 -8.12 -3.19
CA LEU A 71 -0.26 -9.46 -3.35
C LEU A 71 -1.29 -10.57 -3.10
N ASP A 72 -1.25 -11.60 -3.93
CA ASP A 72 -1.96 -12.84 -3.65
C ASP A 72 -1.21 -13.63 -2.57
N ILE A 73 -1.92 -14.57 -1.96
CA ILE A 73 -1.38 -15.39 -0.89
C ILE A 73 -0.67 -16.61 -1.44
N LYS A 74 -1.25 -17.24 -2.43
CA LYS A 74 -0.75 -18.52 -2.93
C LYS A 74 0.00 -18.37 -4.24
N GLY A 75 0.96 -19.28 -4.45
CA GLY A 75 1.62 -19.43 -5.73
C GLY A 75 2.63 -18.34 -6.09
N ILE A 76 2.68 -17.21 -5.40
CA ILE A 76 3.54 -16.08 -5.77
C ILE A 76 5.00 -16.24 -5.36
N VAL A 77 5.32 -17.08 -4.37
CA VAL A 77 6.70 -17.26 -3.89
C VAL A 77 7.41 -18.31 -4.74
N GLU A 78 8.57 -17.94 -5.29
CA GLU A 78 9.33 -18.75 -6.24
C GLU A 78 10.45 -19.56 -5.59
N ASP A 79 10.96 -19.07 -4.45
CA ASP A 79 12.06 -19.66 -3.70
C ASP A 79 11.74 -19.81 -2.21
N ASN A 80 12.74 -20.16 -1.41
CA ASN A 80 12.57 -20.33 0.04
C ASN A 80 12.61 -19.03 0.85
N SER A 81 12.46 -17.85 0.21
CA SER A 81 12.46 -16.55 0.90
C SER A 81 11.28 -16.37 1.84
N ALA A 82 10.17 -17.03 1.57
CA ALA A 82 8.96 -17.04 2.38
C ALA A 82 8.14 -18.32 2.09
N LYS A 83 7.17 -18.62 2.94
CA LYS A 83 6.28 -19.78 2.75
C LYS A 83 5.16 -19.47 1.77
N ASP A 84 4.61 -18.26 1.88
CA ASP A 84 3.46 -17.80 1.10
C ASP A 84 3.39 -16.26 1.09
N GLY A 85 2.38 -15.72 0.43
CA GLY A 85 2.17 -14.28 0.37
C GLY A 85 1.90 -13.61 1.73
N PHE A 86 1.46 -14.34 2.76
CA PHE A 86 1.32 -13.78 4.10
C PHE A 86 2.67 -13.47 4.74
N ASP A 87 3.65 -14.33 4.58
CA ASP A 87 5.00 -14.08 5.09
C ASP A 87 5.60 -12.86 4.38
N ILE A 88 5.41 -12.76 3.06
CA ILE A 88 5.81 -11.57 2.27
C ILE A 88 5.11 -10.32 2.76
N ALA A 89 3.78 -10.36 2.94
CA ALA A 89 3.01 -9.23 3.45
C ALA A 89 3.52 -8.76 4.82
N LYS A 90 3.81 -9.69 5.70
CA LYS A 90 4.36 -9.40 7.03
C LYS A 90 5.73 -8.71 6.93
N ILE A 91 6.65 -9.26 6.14
CA ILE A 91 7.98 -8.66 5.94
C ILE A 91 7.85 -7.23 5.41
N LEU A 92 7.02 -7.02 4.39
CA LEU A 92 6.82 -5.71 3.76
C LEU A 92 6.17 -4.72 4.74
N SER A 93 5.16 -5.14 5.51
CA SER A 93 4.47 -4.26 6.47
C SER A 93 5.35 -3.87 7.67
N GLU A 94 6.26 -4.75 8.09
CA GLU A 94 7.17 -4.50 9.21
C GLU A 94 8.41 -3.69 8.81
N GLN A 95 8.89 -3.85 7.57
CA GLN A 95 10.19 -3.30 7.15
C GLN A 95 10.08 -2.14 6.15
N THR A 96 8.88 -1.82 5.66
CA THR A 96 8.67 -0.73 4.71
C THR A 96 7.56 0.22 5.17
N SER A 97 7.42 1.33 4.45
CA SER A 97 6.28 2.25 4.57
C SER A 97 5.19 1.99 3.52
N SER A 98 5.27 0.88 2.82
CA SER A 98 4.29 0.49 1.80
C SER A 98 2.93 0.22 2.43
N TYR A 99 1.88 0.60 1.72
CA TYR A 99 0.52 0.19 2.04
C TYR A 99 0.29 -1.21 1.46
N VAL A 100 0.19 -2.19 2.34
CA VAL A 100 0.14 -3.60 1.97
C VAL A 100 -1.31 -4.07 1.85
N VAL A 101 -1.67 -4.55 0.66
CA VAL A 101 -2.99 -5.08 0.32
C VAL A 101 -2.87 -6.57 0.01
N ILE A 102 -3.73 -7.36 0.58
CA ILE A 102 -3.83 -8.80 0.27
C ILE A 102 -5.09 -9.04 -0.57
N THR A 103 -4.94 -9.85 -1.59
CA THR A 103 -6.06 -10.42 -2.32
C THR A 103 -6.06 -11.94 -2.17
N SER A 104 -7.20 -12.54 -1.95
CA SER A 104 -7.28 -13.98 -1.78
C SER A 104 -8.60 -14.57 -2.16
N ALA A 105 -8.42 -15.69 -2.79
CA ALA A 105 -9.50 -16.59 -3.11
C ALA A 105 -10.16 -17.26 -1.89
N HIS A 106 -9.64 -17.20 -0.69
CA HIS A 106 -10.11 -17.94 0.49
C HIS A 106 -10.36 -17.02 1.69
N GLN A 107 -11.44 -16.24 1.62
CA GLN A 107 -11.85 -15.22 2.61
C GLN A 107 -11.84 -15.68 4.06
N TYR A 108 -12.27 -16.90 4.32
CA TYR A 108 -12.40 -17.41 5.70
C TYR A 108 -11.07 -17.52 6.46
N LYS A 109 -9.95 -17.61 5.74
CA LYS A 109 -8.60 -17.67 6.35
C LYS A 109 -8.03 -16.30 6.67
N LEU A 110 -8.61 -15.23 6.15
CA LEU A 110 -8.11 -13.87 6.27
C LEU A 110 -8.52 -13.20 7.58
N ARG A 111 -9.69 -13.52 8.14
CA ARG A 111 -10.25 -12.82 9.32
C ARG A 111 -9.33 -12.76 10.53
N ASN A 112 -8.47 -13.77 10.72
CA ASN A 112 -7.53 -13.83 11.84
C ASN A 112 -6.15 -13.22 11.53
N ARG A 113 -5.94 -12.62 10.34
CA ARG A 113 -4.65 -12.12 9.87
C ARG A 113 -4.66 -10.65 9.43
N ILE A 114 -5.72 -9.92 9.77
CA ILE A 114 -5.91 -8.48 9.44
C ILE A 114 -4.77 -7.59 9.99
N THR A 115 -3.97 -8.08 10.94
CA THR A 115 -2.84 -7.33 11.51
C THR A 115 -1.60 -7.30 10.61
N ILE A 116 -1.58 -8.08 9.53
CA ILE A 116 -0.39 -8.25 8.67
C ILE A 116 -0.47 -7.36 7.42
N CYS A 117 -1.64 -6.83 7.10
CA CYS A 117 -1.86 -5.97 5.95
C CYS A 117 -2.72 -4.77 6.32
N ASP A 118 -2.72 -3.77 5.46
CA ASP A 118 -3.52 -2.57 5.63
C ASP A 118 -4.94 -2.72 5.11
N TYR A 119 -5.10 -3.50 4.04
CA TYR A 119 -6.38 -3.73 3.38
C TYR A 119 -6.47 -5.12 2.77
N ILE A 120 -7.70 -5.61 2.58
CA ILE A 120 -8.00 -6.89 1.94
C ILE A 120 -9.01 -6.66 0.83
N ILE A 121 -8.65 -7.04 -0.39
CA ILE A 121 -9.59 -7.12 -1.51
C ILE A 121 -10.32 -8.46 -1.40
N ASP A 122 -11.60 -8.40 -1.10
CA ASP A 122 -12.44 -9.55 -0.75
C ASP A 122 -13.25 -10.09 -1.93
N ASP A 123 -13.26 -9.39 -3.06
CA ASP A 123 -13.99 -9.77 -4.25
C ASP A 123 -13.06 -10.30 -5.35
N ARG A 124 -13.38 -11.50 -5.86
CA ARG A 124 -12.62 -12.18 -6.90
C ARG A 124 -13.09 -11.90 -8.31
N LEU A 125 -14.27 -11.36 -8.44
CA LEU A 125 -14.89 -11.09 -9.73
C LEU A 125 -14.96 -9.59 -10.00
N LEU A 126 -13.86 -8.87 -9.65
CA LEU A 126 -13.75 -7.46 -9.95
C LEU A 126 -13.86 -7.25 -11.45
N THR A 127 -14.88 -6.53 -11.88
CA THR A 127 -14.87 -5.96 -13.23
C THR A 127 -13.75 -4.88 -13.31
N PRO A 128 -13.28 -4.51 -14.51
CA PRO A 128 -12.32 -3.43 -14.65
C PRO A 128 -12.75 -2.09 -14.02
N VAL A 129 -14.07 -1.81 -13.99
CA VAL A 129 -14.62 -0.61 -13.36
C VAL A 129 -14.59 -0.73 -11.83
N ASP A 130 -14.95 -1.91 -11.29
CA ASP A 130 -14.88 -2.17 -9.86
C ASP A 130 -13.44 -2.09 -9.36
N PHE A 131 -12.48 -2.61 -10.13
CA PHE A 131 -11.07 -2.49 -9.81
C PHE A 131 -10.61 -1.03 -9.69
N VAL A 132 -11.02 -0.16 -10.61
CA VAL A 132 -10.70 1.28 -10.52
C VAL A 132 -11.32 1.90 -9.27
N SER A 133 -12.55 1.55 -8.94
CA SER A 133 -13.24 2.03 -7.73
C SER A 133 -12.53 1.56 -6.47
N GLU A 134 -12.14 0.31 -6.42
CA GLU A 134 -11.38 -0.31 -5.32
C GLU A 134 -10.01 0.34 -5.15
N MET A 135 -9.27 0.54 -6.25
CA MET A 135 -7.99 1.24 -6.22
C MET A 135 -8.11 2.67 -5.72
N ASN A 136 -9.14 3.39 -6.12
CA ASN A 136 -9.38 4.74 -5.61
C ASN A 136 -9.68 4.73 -4.10
N PHE A 137 -10.41 3.74 -3.61
CA PHE A 137 -10.65 3.56 -2.18
C PHE A 137 -9.34 3.29 -1.44
N ILE A 138 -8.54 2.33 -1.90
CA ILE A 138 -7.23 1.96 -1.33
C ILE A 138 -6.29 3.18 -1.28
N ILE A 139 -6.19 3.92 -2.37
CA ILE A 139 -5.38 5.14 -2.46
C ILE A 139 -5.84 6.18 -1.43
N ASN A 140 -7.14 6.40 -1.30
CA ASN A 140 -7.68 7.36 -0.34
C ASN A 140 -7.43 6.91 1.11
N ASP A 141 -7.64 5.63 1.45
CA ASP A 141 -7.39 5.10 2.79
C ASP A 141 -5.90 5.20 3.15
N MET A 142 -4.99 4.84 2.23
CA MET A 142 -3.56 5.03 2.40
C MET A 142 -3.22 6.49 2.74
N PHE A 143 -3.77 7.46 2.00
CA PHE A 143 -3.51 8.88 2.27
C PHE A 143 -4.05 9.32 3.63
N GLU A 144 -5.23 8.89 4.03
CA GLU A 144 -5.79 9.24 5.33
C GLU A 144 -4.98 8.62 6.49
N ARG A 145 -4.43 7.42 6.34
CA ARG A 145 -3.54 6.80 7.33
C ARG A 145 -2.19 7.54 7.42
N LYS A 146 -1.55 7.83 6.28
CA LYS A 146 -0.32 8.62 6.23
C LYS A 146 -0.53 10.00 6.86
N LYS A 147 -1.64 10.67 6.58
CA LYS A 147 -1.99 11.96 7.18
C LYS A 147 -2.14 11.90 8.70
N LYS A 148 -2.83 10.88 9.23
CA LYS A 148 -2.95 10.65 10.67
C LYS A 148 -1.58 10.41 11.32
N PHE A 149 -0.71 9.66 10.66
CA PHE A 149 0.65 9.40 11.13
C PHE A 149 1.47 10.70 11.19
N TYR A 150 1.52 11.46 10.11
CA TYR A 150 2.26 12.74 10.07
C TYR A 150 1.70 13.77 11.06
N SER A 151 0.40 13.85 11.24
CA SER A 151 -0.20 14.76 12.22
C SER A 151 0.23 14.43 13.65
N LYS A 152 0.33 13.13 14.00
CA LYS A 152 0.83 12.70 15.32
C LYS A 152 2.30 13.05 15.52
N ILE A 153 3.14 12.91 14.48
CA ILE A 153 4.55 13.27 14.55
C ILE A 153 4.72 14.77 14.73
N VAL A 154 4.05 15.58 13.91
CA VAL A 154 4.10 17.05 13.98
C VAL A 154 3.64 17.54 15.35
N PHE A 155 2.58 16.94 15.91
CA PHE A 155 2.11 17.26 17.26
C PHE A 155 3.14 16.92 18.33
N LYS A 156 3.77 15.74 18.26
CA LYS A 156 4.82 15.33 19.20
C LYS A 156 6.06 16.25 19.14
N ILE A 157 6.49 16.63 17.94
CA ILE A 157 7.63 17.53 17.73
C ILE A 157 7.29 18.93 18.24
N GLY A 158 6.14 19.47 17.88
CA GLY A 158 5.65 20.77 18.32
C GLY A 158 5.56 20.86 19.86
N PHE A 159 5.03 19.81 20.51
CA PHE A 159 4.95 19.73 21.97
C PHE A 159 6.33 19.67 22.64
N LYS A 160 7.28 18.96 22.02
CA LYS A 160 8.66 18.84 22.53
C LYS A 160 9.43 20.18 22.43
N ILE A 161 9.19 20.96 21.39
CA ILE A 161 9.77 22.30 21.21
C ILE A 161 9.17 23.28 22.22
N LEU A 162 7.85 23.30 22.38
CA LEU A 162 7.16 24.15 23.37
C LEU A 162 7.62 23.85 24.80
N LYS A 163 7.80 22.56 25.14
CA LYS A 163 8.27 22.18 26.49
C LYS A 163 9.70 22.64 26.74
N LYS A 164 10.59 22.63 25.72
CA LYS A 164 11.94 23.15 25.85
C LYS A 164 12.00 24.68 26.02
N SER A 165 11.14 25.42 25.30
CA SER A 165 11.09 26.88 25.43
C SER A 165 10.52 27.35 26.76
N LEU A 166 9.61 26.57 27.39
CA LEU A 166 9.04 26.86 28.71
C LEU A 166 10.01 26.55 29.88
N ILE A 167 10.98 25.69 29.66
CA ILE A 167 12.02 25.35 30.69
C ILE A 167 13.22 26.31 30.60
N ALA A 168 13.38 26.98 29.47
CA ALA A 168 14.49 27.93 29.22
C ALA A 168 14.11 29.41 29.51
N ALA A 169 12.87 29.69 29.90
CA ALA A 169 12.35 30.98 30.34
C ALA A 169 12.16 31.01 31.86
#